data_92b6c9b71e0b4fb9102d106d82a1c056
#
_entry.id   92b6c9b71e0b4fb9102d106d82a1c056
#
_cell.length_a   1.000
_cell.length_b   1.000
_cell.length_c   1.000
_cell.angle_alpha   90.00
_cell.angle_beta   90.00
_cell.angle_gamma   90.00
#
_symmetry.space_group_name_H-M   'P 1'
#
loop_
_entity.id
_entity.type
_entity.pdbx_description
1 polymer ?
#
loop_
_entity_poly.entity_id
_entity_poly.type
_entity_poly.pdbx_seq_one_letter_code
_entity_poly.pdbx_strand_id
1 'polypeptide(L)'
;MSTTGDFLHQARARGFLHQATDEAALGARLARGPVAGYIGFDATADSLHVGSLVQIMLLRLLQRTGNRPVVLMGGGTTRIGDPSFRDEARPLLSDAQIEANTAGIRRAFEPFLRFGDDPAGALMLDNAEWLDGLRYIPFLRDIGRHFSVNRMLSMESVRSRLDREQNLSFLEFNYMLLQAYDFLELHRRHGICLQMGGSDQWGNIVMGADLIRRVTGGEAHAVTTPLLTTASGAKMGKTAAGAVWLNADRVGPYDYWQFWRNTEDADVGRFLALFTDLPMEEVARLGALAGAEVNEAKKVLATEATALLHGRPAAEAAAETARRTFEEGAAAETLPSHAAALPAPIVDILVAARFVASKGEARRLIAGGGVRLNDVPVADPAAMVTPADLRGESGKLSIGRKRHLLVREA
;
A
#
# COMPACT_ATOMS: atom_id res chain seq x y z
N MET A 1 -25.57 14.14 -0.24
CA MET A 1 -24.83 14.10 1.04
C MET A 1 -24.74 12.64 1.46
N SER A 2 -23.53 12.09 1.57
CA SER A 2 -23.34 10.71 2.06
C SER A 2 -23.76 10.66 3.52
N THR A 3 -24.61 9.71 3.91
CA THR A 3 -24.99 9.52 5.31
C THR A 3 -23.96 8.64 6.00
N THR A 4 -23.74 8.85 7.30
CA THR A 4 -22.80 8.04 8.11
C THR A 4 -23.11 6.53 8.07
N GLY A 5 -24.37 6.14 7.77
CA GLY A 5 -24.78 4.75 7.61
C GLY A 5 -24.40 4.10 6.28
N ASP A 6 -23.82 4.85 5.34
CA ASP A 6 -23.51 4.35 3.98
C ASP A 6 -22.16 3.61 3.86
N PHE A 7 -21.34 3.62 4.92
CA PHE A 7 -20.00 2.99 4.90
C PHE A 7 -20.03 1.51 4.52
N LEU A 8 -20.83 0.70 5.20
CA LEU A 8 -20.90 -0.74 4.93
C LEU A 8 -21.43 -1.05 3.53
N HIS A 9 -22.44 -0.29 3.09
CA HIS A 9 -22.98 -0.44 1.74
C HIS A 9 -21.90 -0.16 0.69
N GLN A 10 -21.22 0.97 0.79
CA GLN A 10 -20.15 1.32 -0.14
C GLN A 10 -18.93 0.39 -0.02
N ALA A 11 -18.53 -0.03 1.18
CA ALA A 11 -17.47 -0.99 1.38
C ALA A 11 -17.77 -2.33 0.70
N ARG A 12 -19.01 -2.79 0.76
CA ARG A 12 -19.47 -3.99 0.07
C ARG A 12 -19.48 -3.80 -1.45
N ALA A 13 -20.10 -2.73 -1.93
CA ALA A 13 -20.21 -2.44 -3.37
C ALA A 13 -18.85 -2.31 -4.05
N ARG A 14 -17.86 -1.72 -3.36
CA ARG A 14 -16.49 -1.55 -3.85
C ARG A 14 -15.61 -2.79 -3.70
N GLY A 15 -16.06 -3.82 -2.96
CA GLY A 15 -15.28 -5.04 -2.75
C GLY A 15 -14.27 -4.97 -1.60
N PHE A 16 -14.41 -4.00 -0.68
CA PHE A 16 -13.57 -3.94 0.52
C PHE A 16 -14.00 -4.94 1.60
N LEU A 17 -15.28 -5.31 1.65
CA LEU A 17 -15.80 -6.16 2.71
C LEU A 17 -15.56 -7.62 2.43
N HIS A 18 -14.64 -8.25 3.18
CA HIS A 18 -14.40 -9.68 3.18
C HIS A 18 -15.13 -10.37 4.33
N GLN A 19 -14.93 -9.88 5.55
CA GLN A 19 -15.47 -10.46 6.77
C GLN A 19 -15.71 -9.37 7.82
N ALA A 20 -16.78 -9.53 8.62
CA ALA A 20 -17.07 -8.68 9.77
C ALA A 20 -17.50 -9.54 10.96
N THR A 21 -17.30 -9.05 12.19
CA THR A 21 -17.75 -9.76 13.40
C THR A 21 -19.26 -9.86 13.51
N ASP A 22 -19.95 -8.74 13.26
CA ASP A 22 -21.41 -8.65 13.22
C ASP A 22 -21.77 -7.40 12.38
N GLU A 23 -22.16 -7.63 11.12
CA GLU A 23 -22.52 -6.52 10.22
C GLU A 23 -23.80 -5.80 10.65
N ALA A 24 -24.77 -6.52 11.22
CA ALA A 24 -26.01 -5.93 11.64
C ALA A 24 -25.78 -4.98 12.84
N ALA A 25 -25.00 -5.43 13.82
CA ALA A 25 -24.63 -4.61 14.97
C ALA A 25 -23.79 -3.39 14.56
N LEU A 26 -22.79 -3.57 13.66
CA LEU A 26 -22.00 -2.46 13.13
C LEU A 26 -22.87 -1.48 12.34
N GLY A 27 -23.78 -1.97 11.51
CA GLY A 27 -24.76 -1.13 10.78
C GLY A 27 -25.63 -0.33 11.73
N ALA A 28 -26.17 -0.96 12.76
CA ALA A 28 -26.94 -0.27 13.81
C ALA A 28 -26.10 0.77 14.57
N ARG A 29 -24.80 0.50 14.82
CA ARG A 29 -23.88 1.46 15.45
C ARG A 29 -23.62 2.67 14.55
N LEU A 30 -23.37 2.46 13.25
CA LEU A 30 -23.17 3.51 12.26
C LEU A 30 -24.41 4.38 12.08
N ALA A 31 -25.60 3.79 12.15
CA ALA A 31 -26.87 4.54 12.05
C ALA A 31 -27.11 5.49 13.23
N ARG A 32 -26.49 5.25 14.40
CA ARG A 32 -26.59 6.14 15.58
C ARG A 32 -25.70 7.39 15.48
N GLY A 33 -24.78 7.43 14.51
CA GLY A 33 -23.88 8.55 14.29
C GLY A 33 -22.46 8.10 13.95
N PRO A 34 -21.54 9.06 13.71
CA PRO A 34 -20.19 8.76 13.31
C PRO A 34 -19.47 7.79 14.25
N VAL A 35 -18.66 6.92 13.67
CA VAL A 35 -17.76 6.03 14.41
C VAL A 35 -16.31 6.40 14.14
N ALA A 36 -15.45 6.13 15.12
CA ALA A 36 -14.01 6.13 14.90
C ALA A 36 -13.54 4.70 14.62
N GLY A 37 -12.82 4.52 13.51
CA GLY A 37 -12.27 3.22 13.10
C GLY A 37 -10.80 3.34 12.74
N TYR A 38 -10.00 2.30 13.02
CA TYR A 38 -8.57 2.35 12.82
C TYR A 38 -8.01 1.18 12.02
N ILE A 39 -6.84 1.41 11.43
CA ILE A 39 -5.95 0.39 10.88
C ILE A 39 -4.54 0.64 11.42
N GLY A 40 -3.85 -0.43 11.83
CA GLY A 40 -2.46 -0.40 12.27
C GLY A 40 -1.47 -0.61 11.13
N PHE A 41 -0.34 0.10 11.18
CA PHE A 41 0.74 0.02 10.21
C PHE A 41 2.10 -0.03 10.91
N ASP A 42 2.79 -1.15 10.81
CA ASP A 42 4.16 -1.27 11.31
C ASP A 42 5.15 -0.48 10.45
N ALA A 43 6.08 0.21 11.09
CA ALA A 43 7.07 1.08 10.46
C ALA A 43 8.28 0.29 9.92
N THR A 44 8.04 -0.73 9.07
CA THR A 44 9.07 -1.63 8.55
C THR A 44 9.83 -1.09 7.34
N ALA A 45 9.40 0.03 6.76
CA ALA A 45 10.04 0.78 5.69
C ALA A 45 9.64 2.26 5.78
N ASP A 46 10.39 3.14 5.13
CA ASP A 46 10.17 4.59 5.10
C ASP A 46 9.05 5.05 4.15
N SER A 47 8.31 4.12 3.57
CA SER A 47 7.13 4.34 2.73
C SER A 47 6.21 3.13 2.78
N LEU A 48 4.95 3.32 2.37
CA LEU A 48 4.02 2.25 2.05
C LEU A 48 4.05 1.97 0.54
N HIS A 49 3.66 0.78 0.16
CA HIS A 49 3.56 0.38 -1.26
C HIS A 49 2.11 0.11 -1.66
N VAL A 50 1.84 -0.05 -2.95
CA VAL A 50 0.49 -0.29 -3.49
C VAL A 50 -0.23 -1.47 -2.81
N GLY A 51 0.51 -2.47 -2.29
CA GLY A 51 -0.11 -3.56 -1.51
C GLY A 51 -0.81 -3.09 -0.23
N SER A 52 -0.40 -1.97 0.34
CA SER A 52 -1.05 -1.35 1.50
C SER A 52 -2.17 -0.36 1.11
N LEU A 53 -2.27 -0.03 -0.18
CA LEU A 53 -3.19 1.01 -0.65
C LEU A 53 -4.66 0.63 -0.40
N VAL A 54 -5.02 -0.66 -0.45
CA VAL A 54 -6.39 -1.09 -0.15
C VAL A 54 -6.82 -0.69 1.26
N GLN A 55 -5.91 -0.76 2.23
CA GLN A 55 -6.17 -0.36 3.62
C GLN A 55 -6.30 1.17 3.74
N ILE A 56 -5.47 1.91 3.01
CA ILE A 56 -5.55 3.38 2.95
C ILE A 56 -6.88 3.81 2.32
N MET A 57 -7.29 3.17 1.22
CA MET A 57 -8.56 3.47 0.55
C MET A 57 -9.79 3.09 1.40
N LEU A 58 -9.69 2.05 2.23
CA LEU A 58 -10.76 1.75 3.21
C LEU A 58 -10.87 2.83 4.29
N LEU A 59 -9.75 3.35 4.82
CA LEU A 59 -9.76 4.51 5.72
C LEU A 59 -10.32 5.76 5.04
N ARG A 60 -9.94 5.99 3.78
CA ARG A 60 -10.50 7.08 2.96
C ARG A 60 -12.02 6.95 2.79
N LEU A 61 -12.51 5.74 2.49
CA LEU A 61 -13.94 5.48 2.39
C LEU A 61 -14.66 5.74 3.71
N LEU A 62 -14.08 5.32 4.83
CA LEU A 62 -14.60 5.60 6.17
C LEU A 62 -14.74 7.12 6.38
N GLN A 63 -13.72 7.92 6.01
CA GLN A 63 -13.76 9.38 6.11
C GLN A 63 -14.83 10.00 5.19
N ARG A 64 -14.88 9.57 3.94
CA ARG A 64 -15.85 10.10 2.95
C ARG A 64 -17.30 9.83 3.33
N THR A 65 -17.54 8.81 4.12
CA THR A 65 -18.88 8.50 4.66
C THR A 65 -19.15 9.19 6.00
N GLY A 66 -18.33 10.19 6.39
CA GLY A 66 -18.57 11.04 7.56
C GLY A 66 -18.09 10.43 8.88
N ASN A 67 -17.31 9.37 8.83
CA ASN A 67 -16.73 8.72 10.00
C ASN A 67 -15.29 9.20 10.22
N ARG A 68 -14.71 8.89 11.38
CA ARG A 68 -13.35 9.29 11.74
C ARG A 68 -12.35 8.16 11.49
N PRO A 69 -11.47 8.25 10.49
CA PRO A 69 -10.39 7.30 10.34
C PRO A 69 -9.24 7.59 11.31
N VAL A 70 -8.64 6.52 11.83
CA VAL A 70 -7.45 6.60 12.67
C VAL A 70 -6.37 5.71 12.08
N VAL A 71 -5.20 6.29 11.84
CA VAL A 71 -3.99 5.59 11.46
C VAL A 71 -3.22 5.31 12.75
N LEU A 72 -3.04 4.04 13.10
CA LEU A 72 -2.20 3.65 14.22
C LEU A 72 -0.81 3.27 13.71
N MET A 73 0.19 4.06 14.05
CA MET A 73 1.58 3.71 13.79
C MET A 73 2.06 2.69 14.82
N GLY A 74 2.72 1.65 14.33
CA GLY A 74 3.27 0.57 15.13
C GLY A 74 4.67 0.88 15.67
N GLY A 75 4.92 2.06 16.27
CA GLY A 75 6.23 2.39 16.84
C GLY A 75 6.72 1.37 17.87
N GLY A 76 5.82 0.92 18.75
CA GLY A 76 6.09 -0.17 19.70
C GLY A 76 6.10 -1.55 19.04
N THR A 77 5.06 -1.89 18.27
CA THR A 77 4.90 -3.23 17.67
C THR A 77 5.92 -3.53 16.57
N THR A 78 6.47 -2.53 15.88
CA THR A 78 7.55 -2.73 14.90
C THR A 78 8.80 -3.36 15.52
N ARG A 79 9.08 -3.09 16.81
CA ARG A 79 10.18 -3.70 17.55
C ARG A 79 9.99 -5.21 17.79
N ILE A 80 8.75 -5.69 17.69
CA ILE A 80 8.37 -7.09 17.89
C ILE A 80 8.28 -7.82 16.54
N GLY A 81 7.57 -7.24 15.57
CA GLY A 81 7.32 -7.76 14.23
C GLY A 81 6.14 -8.70 14.14
N ASP A 82 5.17 -8.34 13.29
CA ASP A 82 3.98 -9.17 13.01
C ASP A 82 4.37 -10.46 12.30
N PRO A 83 4.07 -11.65 12.88
CA PRO A 83 4.35 -12.95 12.27
C PRO A 83 3.33 -13.36 11.20
N SER A 84 2.22 -12.63 11.02
CA SER A 84 1.09 -13.04 10.19
C SER A 84 1.51 -13.30 8.73
N PHE A 85 1.28 -14.55 8.28
CA PHE A 85 1.57 -15.04 6.92
C PHE A 85 3.01 -14.81 6.45
N ARG A 86 3.98 -14.92 7.36
CA ARG A 86 5.42 -14.88 7.08
C ARG A 86 6.09 -16.17 7.53
N ASP A 87 7.08 -16.58 6.76
CA ASP A 87 7.86 -17.79 7.03
C ASP A 87 9.08 -17.49 7.93
N GLU A 88 9.54 -16.24 7.97
CA GLU A 88 10.71 -15.79 8.73
C GLU A 88 10.39 -14.60 9.64
N ALA A 89 11.09 -14.51 10.76
CA ALA A 89 11.02 -13.36 11.66
C ALA A 89 11.47 -12.06 10.95
N ARG A 90 10.87 -10.94 11.32
CA ARG A 90 11.29 -9.63 10.80
C ARG A 90 12.66 -9.23 11.38
N PRO A 91 13.51 -8.54 10.58
CA PRO A 91 14.71 -7.92 11.11
C PRO A 91 14.34 -6.93 12.22
N LEU A 92 15.10 -6.95 13.32
CA LEU A 92 14.95 -5.95 14.37
C LEU A 92 15.53 -4.62 13.89
N LEU A 93 14.71 -3.58 13.91
CA LEU A 93 15.10 -2.22 13.54
C LEU A 93 15.51 -1.43 14.80
N SER A 94 16.42 -0.48 14.64
CA SER A 94 16.72 0.49 15.69
C SER A 94 15.59 1.52 15.86
N ASP A 95 15.49 2.14 17.05
CA ASP A 95 14.48 3.18 17.31
C ASP A 95 14.58 4.33 16.31
N ALA A 96 15.79 4.78 15.97
CA ALA A 96 16.02 5.82 14.98
C ALA A 96 15.51 5.44 13.57
N GLN A 97 15.63 4.17 13.19
CA GLN A 97 15.07 3.69 11.92
C GLN A 97 13.55 3.64 11.95
N ILE A 98 12.95 3.23 13.07
CA ILE A 98 11.49 3.19 13.26
C ILE A 98 10.93 4.61 13.20
N GLU A 99 11.57 5.58 13.85
CA GLU A 99 11.17 6.99 13.81
C GLU A 99 11.24 7.56 12.40
N ALA A 100 12.35 7.34 11.69
CA ALA A 100 12.50 7.78 10.30
C ALA A 100 11.47 7.13 9.36
N ASN A 101 11.20 5.84 9.55
CA ASN A 101 10.19 5.11 8.78
C ASN A 101 8.78 5.66 9.07
N THR A 102 8.44 5.90 10.33
CA THR A 102 7.16 6.50 10.74
C THR A 102 6.93 7.85 10.07
N ALA A 103 7.93 8.72 10.06
CA ALA A 103 7.86 10.00 9.37
C ALA A 103 7.66 9.85 7.85
N GLY A 104 8.32 8.86 7.23
CA GLY A 104 8.14 8.56 5.81
C GLY A 104 6.74 8.02 5.48
N ILE A 105 6.23 7.10 6.30
CA ILE A 105 4.89 6.52 6.15
C ILE A 105 3.81 7.59 6.32
N ARG A 106 3.97 8.54 7.25
CA ARG A 106 3.02 9.64 7.45
C ARG A 106 2.73 10.39 6.15
N ARG A 107 3.77 10.70 5.36
CA ARG A 107 3.62 11.38 4.07
C ARG A 107 2.79 10.59 3.05
N ALA A 108 2.80 9.24 3.13
CA ALA A 108 2.00 8.39 2.25
C ALA A 108 0.48 8.50 2.49
N PHE A 109 0.04 8.94 3.68
CA PHE A 109 -1.38 9.11 3.99
C PHE A 109 -1.93 10.49 3.62
N GLU A 110 -1.10 11.52 3.59
CA GLU A 110 -1.53 12.92 3.38
C GLU A 110 -2.35 13.16 2.09
N PRO A 111 -2.07 12.49 0.95
CA PRO A 111 -2.90 12.64 -0.25
C PRO A 111 -4.29 12.00 -0.13
N PHE A 112 -4.45 11.02 0.76
CA PHE A 112 -5.66 10.20 0.84
C PHE A 112 -6.59 10.61 1.97
N LEU A 113 -6.06 11.14 3.08
CA LEU A 113 -6.78 11.47 4.29
C LEU A 113 -6.61 12.94 4.65
N ARG A 114 -7.71 13.56 5.01
CA ARG A 114 -7.72 14.91 5.58
C ARG A 114 -7.56 14.78 7.10
N PHE A 115 -6.38 15.12 7.61
CA PHE A 115 -6.10 15.16 9.05
C PHE A 115 -6.67 16.42 9.69
N GLY A 116 -7.11 16.33 10.94
CA GLY A 116 -7.63 17.48 11.69
C GLY A 116 -8.49 17.09 12.88
N ASP A 117 -8.88 18.10 13.66
CA ASP A 117 -9.61 17.93 14.92
C ASP A 117 -11.14 17.87 14.74
N ASP A 118 -11.63 18.13 13.52
CA ASP A 118 -13.07 18.02 13.24
C ASP A 118 -13.56 16.56 13.37
N PRO A 119 -14.86 16.31 13.53
CA PRO A 119 -15.40 14.98 13.81
C PRO A 119 -15.04 13.89 12.78
N ALA A 120 -14.78 14.25 11.53
CA ALA A 120 -14.35 13.35 10.47
C ALA A 120 -12.86 13.52 10.11
N GLY A 121 -12.15 14.41 10.78
CA GLY A 121 -10.70 14.60 10.61
C GLY A 121 -9.95 13.34 11.01
N ALA A 122 -9.04 12.89 10.17
CA ALA A 122 -8.20 11.74 10.47
C ALA A 122 -7.28 12.03 11.65
N LEU A 123 -7.02 11.02 12.48
CA LEU A 123 -5.98 11.05 13.51
C LEU A 123 -4.84 10.11 13.12
N MET A 124 -3.63 10.46 13.55
CA MET A 124 -2.48 9.56 13.53
C MET A 124 -1.96 9.43 14.95
N LEU A 125 -1.95 8.21 15.47
CA LEU A 125 -1.52 7.85 16.81
C LEU A 125 -0.37 6.86 16.71
N ASP A 126 0.45 6.74 17.76
CA ASP A 126 1.55 5.77 17.83
C ASP A 126 1.37 4.88 19.06
N ASN A 127 1.42 3.56 18.86
CA ASN A 127 1.23 2.62 19.96
C ASN A 127 2.42 2.58 20.95
N ALA A 128 3.57 3.13 20.60
CA ALA A 128 4.67 3.33 21.54
C ALA A 128 4.24 4.17 22.77
N GLU A 129 3.27 5.09 22.61
CA GLU A 129 2.75 5.93 23.70
C GLU A 129 2.24 5.13 24.92
N TRP A 130 1.74 3.93 24.70
CA TRP A 130 1.25 3.06 25.78
C TRP A 130 2.01 1.76 25.91
N LEU A 131 2.65 1.26 24.86
CA LEU A 131 3.39 0.00 24.94
C LEU A 131 4.73 0.16 25.65
N ASP A 132 5.43 1.28 25.48
CA ASP A 132 6.75 1.51 26.09
C ASP A 132 6.69 1.59 27.63
N GLY A 133 5.55 2.02 28.17
CA GLY A 133 5.31 2.09 29.61
C GLY A 133 4.84 0.79 30.26
N LEU A 134 4.65 -0.29 29.50
CA LEU A 134 4.10 -1.54 30.03
C LEU A 134 5.09 -2.25 30.97
N ARG A 135 4.61 -2.54 32.18
CA ARG A 135 5.33 -3.38 33.13
C ARG A 135 4.88 -4.84 32.99
N TYR A 136 5.82 -5.72 32.71
CA TYR A 136 5.57 -7.11 32.32
C TYR A 136 4.61 -7.87 33.24
N ILE A 137 4.85 -7.89 34.54
CA ILE A 137 4.02 -8.66 35.47
C ILE A 137 2.60 -8.08 35.60
N PRO A 138 2.39 -6.76 35.78
CA PRO A 138 1.06 -6.16 35.71
C PRO A 138 0.34 -6.45 34.41
N PHE A 139 1.00 -6.33 33.28
CA PHE A 139 0.41 -6.61 31.97
C PHE A 139 -0.06 -8.06 31.86
N LEU A 140 0.77 -9.05 32.25
CA LEU A 140 0.37 -10.46 32.23
C LEU A 140 -0.82 -10.73 33.16
N ARG A 141 -0.83 -10.13 34.36
CA ARG A 141 -1.91 -10.35 35.32
C ARG A 141 -3.23 -9.70 34.86
N ASP A 142 -3.18 -8.49 34.36
CA ASP A 142 -4.39 -7.69 34.12
C ASP A 142 -4.94 -7.89 32.71
N ILE A 143 -4.07 -8.16 31.74
CA ILE A 143 -4.41 -8.35 30.31
C ILE A 143 -4.22 -9.80 29.90
N GLY A 144 -3.05 -10.40 30.16
CA GLY A 144 -2.72 -11.77 29.73
C GLY A 144 -3.73 -12.82 30.21
N ARG A 145 -4.31 -12.63 31.41
CA ARG A 145 -5.36 -13.52 31.97
C ARG A 145 -6.60 -13.68 31.06
N HIS A 146 -6.84 -12.76 30.15
CA HIS A 146 -7.98 -12.80 29.23
C HIS A 146 -7.72 -13.62 27.97
N PHE A 147 -6.48 -14.08 27.76
CA PHE A 147 -6.07 -14.85 26.61
C PHE A 147 -5.91 -16.33 26.94
N SER A 148 -6.47 -17.20 26.09
CA SER A 148 -6.25 -18.64 26.19
C SER A 148 -5.17 -19.05 25.19
N VAL A 149 -4.10 -19.70 25.66
CA VAL A 149 -3.04 -20.23 24.79
C VAL A 149 -3.60 -21.17 23.73
N ASN A 150 -4.55 -22.05 24.10
CA ASN A 150 -5.18 -22.95 23.13
C ASN A 150 -5.88 -22.18 21.98
N ARG A 151 -6.57 -21.08 22.30
CA ARG A 151 -7.19 -20.23 21.29
C ARG A 151 -6.15 -19.50 20.44
N MET A 152 -5.07 -19.01 21.04
CA MET A 152 -3.98 -18.37 20.31
C MET A 152 -3.30 -19.35 19.34
N LEU A 153 -3.07 -20.59 19.74
CA LEU A 153 -2.51 -21.65 18.90
C LEU A 153 -3.45 -22.04 17.74
N SER A 154 -4.76 -21.86 17.89
CA SER A 154 -5.75 -22.16 16.84
C SER A 154 -5.88 -21.07 15.78
N MET A 155 -5.29 -19.88 16.00
CA MET A 155 -5.30 -18.78 15.02
C MET A 155 -4.52 -19.18 13.77
N GLU A 156 -5.06 -18.85 12.58
CA GLU A 156 -4.51 -19.30 11.30
C GLU A 156 -3.04 -18.88 11.12
N SER A 157 -2.68 -17.66 11.52
CA SER A 157 -1.32 -17.16 11.46
C SER A 157 -0.31 -17.94 12.29
N VAL A 158 -0.74 -18.49 13.44
CA VAL A 158 0.07 -19.33 14.33
C VAL A 158 0.05 -20.77 13.85
N ARG A 159 -1.15 -21.31 13.62
CA ARG A 159 -1.35 -22.71 13.23
C ARG A 159 -0.60 -23.05 11.95
N SER A 160 -0.66 -22.19 10.92
CA SER A 160 0.04 -22.43 9.65
C SER A 160 1.55 -22.53 9.80
N ARG A 161 2.16 -21.80 10.77
CA ARG A 161 3.60 -21.93 11.08
C ARG A 161 3.93 -23.21 11.82
N LEU A 162 3.09 -23.58 12.79
CA LEU A 162 3.26 -24.82 13.55
C LEU A 162 3.08 -26.05 12.65
N ASP A 163 2.05 -26.06 11.79
CA ASP A 163 1.79 -27.14 10.83
C ASP A 163 2.92 -27.34 9.81
N ARG A 164 3.67 -26.27 9.51
CA ARG A 164 4.87 -26.30 8.64
C ARG A 164 6.17 -26.53 9.40
N GLU A 165 6.12 -26.78 10.70
CA GLU A 165 7.28 -26.92 11.59
C GLU A 165 8.23 -25.70 11.54
N GLN A 166 7.69 -24.52 11.26
CA GLN A 166 8.46 -23.28 11.22
C GLN A 166 8.59 -22.69 12.62
N ASN A 167 9.76 -22.12 12.92
CA ASN A 167 10.00 -21.49 14.21
C ASN A 167 9.08 -20.29 14.42
N LEU A 168 8.40 -20.26 15.57
CA LEU A 168 7.63 -19.11 16.06
C LEU A 168 8.22 -18.74 17.41
N SER A 169 8.89 -17.57 17.48
CA SER A 169 9.49 -17.10 18.73
C SER A 169 8.41 -16.67 19.72
N PHE A 170 8.74 -16.70 21.01
CA PHE A 170 7.87 -16.15 22.06
C PHE A 170 7.57 -14.67 21.83
N LEU A 171 8.53 -13.91 21.31
CA LEU A 171 8.36 -12.52 20.93
C LEU A 171 7.24 -12.36 19.91
N GLU A 172 7.32 -13.05 18.77
CA GLU A 172 6.30 -13.01 17.70
C GLU A 172 4.94 -13.50 18.19
N PHE A 173 4.92 -14.53 19.05
CA PHE A 173 3.68 -15.07 19.62
C PHE A 173 2.94 -14.05 20.49
N ASN A 174 3.66 -13.13 21.13
CA ASN A 174 3.05 -12.05 21.93
C ASN A 174 2.49 -10.91 21.07
N TYR A 175 2.81 -10.82 19.78
CA TYR A 175 2.32 -9.74 18.91
C TYR A 175 0.80 -9.60 18.96
N MET A 176 0.05 -10.71 18.91
CA MET A 176 -1.41 -10.66 18.96
C MET A 176 -1.97 -10.11 20.28
N LEU A 177 -1.26 -10.25 21.42
CA LEU A 177 -1.64 -9.65 22.69
C LEU A 177 -1.46 -8.13 22.63
N LEU A 178 -0.36 -7.67 22.04
CA LEU A 178 -0.05 -6.25 21.92
C LEU A 178 -1.03 -5.55 20.99
N GLN A 179 -1.35 -6.15 19.82
CA GLN A 179 -2.36 -5.60 18.92
C GLN A 179 -3.77 -5.59 19.55
N ALA A 180 -4.12 -6.61 20.32
CA ALA A 180 -5.40 -6.62 21.05
C ALA A 180 -5.42 -5.55 22.14
N TYR A 181 -4.30 -5.29 22.79
CA TYR A 181 -4.14 -4.24 23.78
C TYR A 181 -4.20 -2.84 23.14
N ASP A 182 -3.63 -2.67 21.94
CA ASP A 182 -3.78 -1.44 21.17
C ASP A 182 -5.26 -1.09 20.94
N PHE A 183 -6.08 -2.07 20.57
CA PHE A 183 -7.51 -1.82 20.39
C PHE A 183 -8.20 -1.42 21.70
N LEU A 184 -7.85 -2.07 22.82
CA LEU A 184 -8.37 -1.72 24.14
C LEU A 184 -7.97 -0.29 24.55
N GLU A 185 -6.71 0.11 24.36
CA GLU A 185 -6.25 1.46 24.70
C GLU A 185 -6.87 2.53 23.79
N LEU A 186 -6.99 2.25 22.50
CA LEU A 186 -7.69 3.12 21.54
C LEU A 186 -9.18 3.27 21.91
N HIS A 187 -9.82 2.19 22.33
CA HIS A 187 -11.20 2.22 22.81
C HIS A 187 -11.34 3.07 24.07
N ARG A 188 -10.45 2.89 25.06
CA ARG A 188 -10.48 3.63 26.34
C ARG A 188 -10.17 5.11 26.19
N ARG A 189 -9.15 5.44 25.37
CA ARG A 189 -8.64 6.82 25.24
C ARG A 189 -9.43 7.65 24.25
N HIS A 190 -9.91 7.02 23.16
CA HIS A 190 -10.48 7.73 22.01
C HIS A 190 -11.88 7.24 21.62
N GLY A 191 -12.48 6.29 22.34
CA GLY A 191 -13.80 5.75 22.04
C GLY A 191 -13.86 4.98 20.71
N ILE A 192 -12.70 4.51 20.18
CA ILE A 192 -12.63 3.77 18.93
C ILE A 192 -13.31 2.42 19.12
N CYS A 193 -14.26 2.11 18.24
CA CYS A 193 -15.05 0.88 18.33
C CYS A 193 -14.96 0.00 17.07
N LEU A 194 -14.18 0.40 16.06
CA LEU A 194 -14.00 -0.36 14.83
C LEU A 194 -12.51 -0.54 14.53
N GLN A 195 -12.07 -1.80 14.43
CA GLN A 195 -10.77 -2.15 13.86
C GLN A 195 -10.96 -2.73 12.48
N MET A 196 -10.13 -2.29 11.53
CA MET A 196 -10.13 -2.77 10.16
C MET A 196 -8.73 -3.28 9.80
N GLY A 197 -8.66 -4.15 8.77
CA GLY A 197 -7.39 -4.70 8.32
C GLY A 197 -7.55 -5.64 7.13
N GLY A 198 -6.46 -6.30 6.71
CA GLY A 198 -6.52 -7.40 5.75
C GLY A 198 -7.09 -8.67 6.39
N SER A 199 -7.55 -9.62 5.59
CA SER A 199 -8.07 -10.91 6.09
C SER A 199 -7.01 -11.72 6.83
N ASP A 200 -5.72 -11.46 6.56
CA ASP A 200 -4.58 -12.01 7.31
C ASP A 200 -4.53 -11.53 8.78
N GLN A 201 -5.18 -10.41 9.09
CA GLN A 201 -5.25 -9.82 10.44
C GLN A 201 -6.47 -10.25 11.25
N TRP A 202 -7.38 -11.06 10.67
CA TRP A 202 -8.64 -11.42 11.33
C TRP A 202 -8.46 -11.95 12.75
N GLY A 203 -7.52 -12.87 12.95
CA GLY A 203 -7.23 -13.46 14.26
C GLY A 203 -6.85 -12.41 15.31
N ASN A 204 -5.94 -11.51 14.95
CA ASN A 204 -5.48 -10.44 15.84
C ASN A 204 -6.63 -9.47 16.17
N ILE A 205 -7.41 -9.08 15.15
CA ILE A 205 -8.49 -8.09 15.30
C ILE A 205 -9.61 -8.61 16.22
N VAL A 206 -10.07 -9.85 16.04
CA VAL A 206 -11.14 -10.41 16.88
C VAL A 206 -10.71 -10.62 18.33
N MET A 207 -9.43 -10.84 18.58
CA MET A 207 -8.90 -10.92 19.95
C MET A 207 -8.97 -9.56 20.65
N GLY A 208 -8.75 -8.46 19.93
CA GLY A 208 -8.92 -7.10 20.45
C GLY A 208 -10.38 -6.78 20.78
N ALA A 209 -11.31 -7.10 19.88
CA ALA A 209 -12.75 -6.92 20.15
C ALA A 209 -13.22 -7.76 21.36
N ASP A 210 -12.74 -9.00 21.49
CA ASP A 210 -13.03 -9.86 22.64
C ASP A 210 -12.44 -9.30 23.94
N LEU A 211 -11.23 -8.72 23.89
CA LEU A 211 -10.59 -8.12 25.04
C LEU A 211 -11.38 -6.90 25.54
N ILE A 212 -11.82 -6.01 24.64
CA ILE A 212 -12.67 -4.86 25.01
C ILE A 212 -13.94 -5.34 25.72
N ARG A 213 -14.66 -6.31 25.15
CA ARG A 213 -15.86 -6.86 25.76
C ARG A 213 -15.61 -7.42 27.17
N ARG A 214 -14.50 -8.15 27.36
CA ARG A 214 -14.17 -8.78 28.67
C ARG A 214 -13.73 -7.79 29.73
N VAL A 215 -13.04 -6.72 29.33
CA VAL A 215 -12.44 -5.76 30.27
C VAL A 215 -13.38 -4.58 30.55
N THR A 216 -14.12 -4.12 29.57
CA THR A 216 -14.94 -2.90 29.67
C THR A 216 -16.44 -3.16 29.59
N GLY A 217 -16.87 -4.34 29.11
CA GLY A 217 -18.26 -4.59 28.75
C GLY A 217 -18.72 -3.85 27.48
N GLY A 218 -17.79 -3.12 26.82
CA GLY A 218 -18.08 -2.31 25.62
C GLY A 218 -18.26 -3.15 24.36
N GLU A 219 -18.85 -2.53 23.34
CA GLU A 219 -18.98 -3.10 21.99
C GLU A 219 -17.82 -2.66 21.11
N ALA A 220 -17.24 -3.62 20.39
CA ALA A 220 -16.22 -3.37 19.39
C ALA A 220 -16.43 -4.28 18.17
N HIS A 221 -16.15 -3.74 17.00
CA HIS A 221 -16.40 -4.36 15.71
C HIS A 221 -15.10 -4.56 14.93
N ALA A 222 -15.10 -5.59 14.09
CA ALA A 222 -14.00 -5.90 13.17
C ALA A 222 -14.52 -5.96 11.73
N VAL A 223 -13.75 -5.41 10.79
CA VAL A 223 -13.96 -5.53 9.35
C VAL A 223 -12.65 -5.87 8.69
N THR A 224 -12.63 -6.87 7.80
CA THR A 224 -11.45 -7.16 6.99
C THR A 224 -11.72 -7.04 5.51
N THR A 225 -10.65 -6.69 4.77
CA THR A 225 -10.62 -6.71 3.31
C THR A 225 -10.06 -8.05 2.81
N PRO A 226 -10.43 -8.47 1.58
CA PRO A 226 -9.73 -9.60 0.96
C PRO A 226 -8.24 -9.27 0.75
N LEU A 227 -7.38 -10.29 0.77
CA LEU A 227 -6.00 -10.15 0.33
C LEU A 227 -5.95 -9.80 -1.16
N LEU A 228 -5.17 -8.78 -1.49
CA LEU A 228 -5.09 -8.28 -2.85
C LEU A 228 -4.05 -9.06 -3.65
N THR A 229 -4.53 -9.87 -4.58
CA THR A 229 -3.74 -10.54 -5.62
C THR A 229 -4.17 -10.06 -7.00
N THR A 230 -3.30 -10.16 -7.99
CA THR A 230 -3.69 -10.00 -9.40
C THR A 230 -4.51 -11.22 -9.86
N ALA A 231 -5.16 -11.11 -11.03
CA ALA A 231 -5.89 -12.23 -11.64
C ALA A 231 -4.98 -13.45 -11.90
N SER A 232 -3.70 -13.23 -12.17
CA SER A 232 -2.68 -14.29 -12.30
C SER A 232 -2.20 -14.88 -10.94
N GLY A 233 -2.73 -14.40 -9.80
CA GLY A 233 -2.38 -14.87 -8.46
C GLY A 233 -1.13 -14.25 -7.85
N ALA A 234 -0.47 -13.30 -8.52
CA ALA A 234 0.68 -12.62 -7.98
C ALA A 234 0.26 -11.63 -6.86
N LYS A 235 1.12 -11.46 -5.85
CA LYS A 235 0.89 -10.44 -4.80
C LYS A 235 1.00 -9.05 -5.41
N MET A 236 -0.02 -8.23 -5.22
CA MET A 236 -0.03 -6.86 -5.72
C MET A 236 1.05 -5.97 -5.06
N GLY A 237 1.56 -5.01 -5.85
CA GLY A 237 2.54 -4.04 -5.37
C GLY A 237 3.99 -4.50 -5.43
N LYS A 238 4.27 -5.73 -5.92
CA LYS A 238 5.61 -6.21 -6.24
C LYS A 238 5.72 -6.43 -7.75
N THR A 239 6.67 -5.77 -8.37
CA THR A 239 7.04 -5.98 -9.78
C THR A 239 8.43 -6.64 -9.84
N ALA A 240 8.88 -7.02 -11.03
CA ALA A 240 10.25 -7.47 -11.23
C ALA A 240 11.30 -6.40 -10.82
N ALA A 241 10.92 -5.12 -10.82
CA ALA A 241 11.75 -4.00 -10.38
C ALA A 241 11.64 -3.69 -8.87
N GLY A 242 10.83 -4.45 -8.12
CA GLY A 242 10.63 -4.26 -6.68
C GLY A 242 9.24 -3.74 -6.31
N ALA A 243 9.10 -3.16 -5.12
CA ALA A 243 7.84 -2.61 -4.64
C ALA A 243 7.48 -1.29 -5.34
N VAL A 244 6.20 -1.10 -5.65
CA VAL A 244 5.67 0.18 -6.15
C VAL A 244 5.27 1.02 -4.94
N TRP A 245 6.14 1.98 -4.60
CA TRP A 245 6.02 2.83 -3.43
C TRP A 245 5.05 3.98 -3.64
N LEU A 246 4.48 4.49 -2.55
CA LEU A 246 3.53 5.61 -2.59
C LEU A 246 4.20 6.98 -2.46
N ASN A 247 5.40 7.07 -1.87
CA ASN A 247 6.09 8.36 -1.76
C ASN A 247 6.71 8.76 -3.11
N ALA A 248 6.50 10.00 -3.53
CA ALA A 248 6.90 10.54 -4.84
C ALA A 248 8.42 10.55 -5.06
N ASP A 249 9.21 10.64 -4.00
CA ASP A 249 10.68 10.54 -4.02
C ASP A 249 11.19 9.10 -4.30
N ARG A 250 10.30 8.11 -4.24
CA ARG A 250 10.60 6.72 -4.56
C ARG A 250 10.04 6.26 -5.90
N VAL A 251 8.83 6.67 -6.24
CA VAL A 251 8.17 6.36 -7.53
C VAL A 251 7.46 7.61 -8.02
N GLY A 252 7.95 8.15 -9.13
CA GLY A 252 7.39 9.36 -9.74
C GLY A 252 5.99 9.12 -10.36
N PRO A 253 5.24 10.20 -10.63
CA PRO A 253 3.87 10.13 -11.14
C PRO A 253 3.73 9.32 -12.44
N TYR A 254 4.70 9.41 -13.34
CA TYR A 254 4.67 8.69 -14.62
C TYR A 254 4.81 7.17 -14.42
N ASP A 255 5.78 6.74 -13.59
CA ASP A 255 5.98 5.29 -13.33
C ASP A 255 4.80 4.71 -12.54
N TYR A 256 4.22 5.48 -11.61
CA TYR A 256 3.02 5.09 -10.88
C TYR A 256 1.81 4.99 -11.82
N TRP A 257 1.63 5.93 -12.76
CA TRP A 257 0.60 5.88 -13.79
C TRP A 257 0.79 4.66 -14.70
N GLN A 258 2.02 4.37 -15.13
CA GLN A 258 2.34 3.21 -15.96
C GLN A 258 2.07 1.89 -15.23
N PHE A 259 2.30 1.82 -13.93
CA PHE A 259 1.95 0.63 -13.15
C PHE A 259 0.46 0.31 -13.28
N TRP A 260 -0.43 1.28 -13.08
CA TRP A 260 -1.88 1.09 -13.20
C TRP A 260 -2.32 0.85 -14.64
N ARG A 261 -1.71 1.54 -15.60
CA ARG A 261 -1.98 1.35 -17.05
C ARG A 261 -1.66 -0.08 -17.52
N ASN A 262 -0.73 -0.76 -16.85
CA ASN A 262 -0.31 -2.12 -17.15
C ASN A 262 -1.09 -3.19 -16.36
N THR A 263 -2.16 -2.84 -15.68
CA THR A 263 -3.08 -3.78 -15.01
C THR A 263 -3.59 -4.84 -15.99
N GLU A 264 -3.71 -6.09 -15.53
CA GLU A 264 -4.34 -7.18 -16.30
C GLU A 264 -5.81 -6.84 -16.59
N ASP A 265 -6.32 -7.21 -17.78
CA ASP A 265 -7.67 -6.85 -18.22
C ASP A 265 -8.74 -7.32 -17.19
N ALA A 266 -8.57 -8.52 -16.66
CA ALA A 266 -9.48 -9.11 -15.68
C ALA A 266 -9.51 -8.37 -14.32
N ASP A 267 -8.50 -7.58 -14.01
CA ASP A 267 -8.41 -6.83 -12.75
C ASP A 267 -8.98 -5.40 -12.84
N VAL A 268 -9.18 -4.89 -14.06
CA VAL A 268 -9.50 -3.46 -14.28
C VAL A 268 -10.74 -3.02 -13.52
N GLY A 269 -11.85 -3.74 -13.64
CA GLY A 269 -13.11 -3.40 -12.96
C GLY A 269 -12.97 -3.41 -11.45
N ARG A 270 -12.30 -4.43 -10.90
CA ARG A 270 -12.03 -4.53 -9.46
C ARG A 270 -11.14 -3.40 -8.96
N PHE A 271 -10.09 -3.05 -9.70
CA PHE A 271 -9.17 -1.99 -9.31
C PHE A 271 -9.77 -0.59 -9.45
N LEU A 272 -10.65 -0.36 -10.45
CA LEU A 272 -11.46 0.86 -10.50
C LEU A 272 -12.31 1.04 -9.24
N ALA A 273 -12.94 -0.04 -8.75
CA ALA A 273 -13.75 0.00 -7.55
C ALA A 273 -12.91 0.29 -6.28
N LEU A 274 -11.75 -0.35 -6.14
CA LEU A 274 -10.91 -0.27 -4.94
C LEU A 274 -10.03 0.99 -4.89
N PHE A 275 -9.52 1.47 -6.03
CA PHE A 275 -8.45 2.46 -6.06
C PHE A 275 -8.83 3.79 -6.71
N THR A 276 -10.11 4.01 -6.94
CA THR A 276 -10.62 5.30 -7.41
C THR A 276 -11.81 5.78 -6.60
N ASP A 277 -12.10 7.07 -6.69
CA ASP A 277 -13.29 7.68 -6.10
C ASP A 277 -14.49 7.73 -7.07
N LEU A 278 -14.40 7.08 -8.22
CA LEU A 278 -15.45 7.06 -9.23
C LEU A 278 -16.77 6.52 -8.66
N PRO A 279 -17.91 7.06 -9.10
CA PRO A 279 -19.23 6.47 -8.81
C PRO A 279 -19.29 5.01 -9.27
N MET A 280 -19.97 4.15 -8.50
CA MET A 280 -20.06 2.71 -8.84
C MET A 280 -20.76 2.44 -10.18
N GLU A 281 -21.63 3.33 -10.65
CA GLU A 281 -22.22 3.27 -11.99
C GLU A 281 -21.14 3.41 -13.07
N GLU A 282 -20.23 4.37 -12.91
CA GLU A 282 -19.11 4.56 -13.85
C GLU A 282 -18.08 3.41 -13.76
N VAL A 283 -17.82 2.90 -12.55
CA VAL A 283 -17.01 1.69 -12.36
C VAL A 283 -17.61 0.49 -13.10
N ALA A 284 -18.92 0.30 -13.03
CA ALA A 284 -19.61 -0.78 -13.72
C ALA A 284 -19.54 -0.62 -15.24
N ARG A 285 -19.76 0.61 -15.75
CA ARG A 285 -19.65 0.93 -17.16
C ARG A 285 -18.25 0.64 -17.72
N LEU A 286 -17.22 1.12 -17.05
CA LEU A 286 -15.82 0.91 -17.45
C LEU A 286 -15.38 -0.55 -17.31
N GLY A 287 -15.83 -1.22 -16.26
CA GLY A 287 -15.53 -2.62 -16.00
C GLY A 287 -16.18 -3.60 -16.98
N ALA A 288 -17.22 -3.16 -17.70
CA ALA A 288 -17.87 -3.94 -18.74
C ALA A 288 -17.19 -3.85 -20.12
N LEU A 289 -16.21 -2.94 -20.29
CA LEU A 289 -15.46 -2.81 -21.55
C LEU A 289 -14.60 -4.05 -21.81
N ALA A 290 -14.53 -4.48 -23.06
CA ALA A 290 -13.82 -5.70 -23.47
C ALA A 290 -12.97 -5.46 -24.74
N GLY A 291 -12.06 -6.36 -25.01
CA GLY A 291 -11.18 -6.29 -26.18
C GLY A 291 -10.34 -5.01 -26.18
N ALA A 292 -10.33 -4.28 -27.29
CA ALA A 292 -9.54 -3.05 -27.41
C ALA A 292 -10.02 -1.91 -26.49
N GLU A 293 -11.32 -1.89 -26.16
CA GLU A 293 -11.92 -0.84 -25.34
C GLU A 293 -11.49 -0.88 -23.85
N VAL A 294 -11.03 -2.05 -23.36
CA VAL A 294 -10.48 -2.15 -22.00
C VAL A 294 -9.31 -1.21 -21.77
N ASN A 295 -8.60 -0.80 -22.83
CA ASN A 295 -7.52 0.17 -22.75
C ASN A 295 -7.99 1.56 -22.31
N GLU A 296 -9.23 1.94 -22.60
CA GLU A 296 -9.83 3.17 -22.11
C GLU A 296 -10.04 3.08 -20.59
N ALA A 297 -10.63 1.99 -20.11
CA ALA A 297 -10.80 1.74 -18.69
C ALA A 297 -9.46 1.74 -17.92
N LYS A 298 -8.40 1.19 -18.52
CA LYS A 298 -7.04 1.22 -17.94
C LYS A 298 -6.45 2.64 -17.87
N LYS A 299 -6.70 3.49 -18.89
CA LYS A 299 -6.27 4.89 -18.87
C LYS A 299 -6.99 5.65 -17.77
N VAL A 300 -8.29 5.44 -17.61
CA VAL A 300 -9.08 6.05 -16.53
C VAL A 300 -8.56 5.58 -15.16
N LEU A 301 -8.39 4.27 -14.94
CA LEU A 301 -7.83 3.73 -13.71
C LEU A 301 -6.47 4.38 -13.37
N ALA A 302 -5.56 4.40 -14.33
CA ALA A 302 -4.23 4.97 -14.14
C ALA A 302 -4.29 6.46 -13.77
N THR A 303 -5.13 7.22 -14.47
CA THR A 303 -5.25 8.67 -14.25
C THR A 303 -5.92 8.97 -12.90
N GLU A 304 -7.01 8.28 -12.55
CA GLU A 304 -7.70 8.49 -11.29
C GLU A 304 -6.87 8.06 -10.07
N ALA A 305 -6.23 6.88 -10.12
CA ALA A 305 -5.36 6.43 -9.04
C ALA A 305 -4.13 7.34 -8.88
N THR A 306 -3.54 7.82 -9.98
CA THR A 306 -2.42 8.77 -9.92
C THR A 306 -2.87 10.14 -9.41
N ALA A 307 -4.06 10.60 -9.79
CA ALA A 307 -4.61 11.86 -9.31
C ALA A 307 -4.85 11.85 -7.79
N LEU A 308 -5.26 10.72 -7.22
CA LEU A 308 -5.41 10.57 -5.77
C LEU A 308 -4.09 10.71 -5.03
N LEU A 309 -2.99 10.18 -5.57
CA LEU A 309 -1.68 10.18 -4.91
C LEU A 309 -0.85 11.43 -5.19
N HIS A 310 -0.79 11.85 -6.46
CA HIS A 310 0.12 12.89 -6.93
C HIS A 310 -0.57 14.19 -7.35
N GLY A 311 -1.91 14.23 -7.27
CA GLY A 311 -2.72 15.35 -7.72
C GLY A 311 -3.09 15.26 -9.21
N ARG A 312 -4.20 15.92 -9.58
CA ARG A 312 -4.76 15.90 -10.93
C ARG A 312 -3.77 16.40 -12.00
N PRO A 313 -3.06 17.51 -11.82
CA PRO A 313 -2.12 18.00 -12.84
C PRO A 313 -1.00 16.99 -13.16
N ALA A 314 -0.44 16.32 -12.13
CA ALA A 314 0.61 15.33 -12.33
C ALA A 314 0.09 14.07 -13.05
N ALA A 315 -1.15 13.65 -12.75
CA ALA A 315 -1.78 12.52 -13.42
C ALA A 315 -2.06 12.80 -14.91
N GLU A 316 -2.54 13.99 -15.25
CA GLU A 316 -2.80 14.41 -16.62
C GLU A 316 -1.50 14.56 -17.41
N ALA A 317 -0.45 15.13 -16.81
CA ALA A 317 0.88 15.19 -17.41
C ALA A 317 1.46 13.77 -17.68
N ALA A 318 1.28 12.84 -16.76
CA ALA A 318 1.71 11.45 -16.93
C ALA A 318 0.92 10.74 -18.08
N ALA A 319 -0.39 10.97 -18.15
CA ALA A 319 -1.24 10.44 -19.21
C ALA A 319 -0.86 11.00 -20.59
N GLU A 320 -0.62 12.32 -20.67
CA GLU A 320 -0.20 12.97 -21.93
C GLU A 320 1.20 12.52 -22.36
N THR A 321 2.12 12.37 -21.40
CA THR A 321 3.46 11.81 -21.64
C THR A 321 3.35 10.41 -22.27
N ALA A 322 2.50 9.56 -21.68
CA ALA A 322 2.28 8.22 -22.18
C ALA A 322 1.67 8.24 -23.60
N ARG A 323 0.67 9.10 -23.83
CA ARG A 323 0.04 9.25 -25.15
C ARG A 323 1.09 9.64 -26.21
N ARG A 324 1.88 10.67 -25.98
CA ARG A 324 2.91 11.14 -26.92
C ARG A 324 3.99 10.09 -27.16
N THR A 325 4.39 9.36 -26.11
CA THR A 325 5.43 8.35 -26.20
C THR A 325 4.97 7.12 -27.02
N PHE A 326 3.72 6.68 -26.81
CA PHE A 326 3.24 5.41 -27.40
C PHE A 326 2.42 5.60 -28.67
N GLU A 327 1.68 6.69 -28.83
CA GLU A 327 0.82 6.93 -29.99
C GLU A 327 1.54 7.73 -31.07
N GLU A 328 2.39 8.69 -30.69
CA GLU A 328 3.11 9.58 -31.63
C GLU A 328 4.59 9.18 -31.85
N GLY A 329 5.13 8.26 -31.04
CA GLY A 329 6.53 7.84 -31.13
C GLY A 329 7.53 8.92 -30.70
N ALA A 330 7.05 10.03 -30.17
CA ALA A 330 7.89 11.16 -29.73
C ALA A 330 8.51 10.88 -28.36
N ALA A 331 9.75 11.31 -28.14
CA ALA A 331 10.31 11.40 -26.81
C ALA A 331 9.66 12.61 -26.10
N ALA A 332 8.71 12.37 -25.18
CA ALA A 332 8.08 13.43 -24.44
C ALA A 332 9.05 13.96 -23.38
N GLU A 333 9.23 15.28 -23.29
CA GLU A 333 10.12 15.96 -22.31
C GLU A 333 9.77 15.66 -20.85
N THR A 334 8.56 15.18 -20.59
CA THR A 334 8.02 14.81 -19.29
C THR A 334 8.33 13.38 -18.86
N LEU A 335 9.06 12.58 -19.68
CA LEU A 335 9.56 11.27 -19.23
C LEU A 335 10.51 11.43 -18.04
N PRO A 336 10.60 10.44 -17.14
CA PRO A 336 11.64 10.41 -16.11
C PRO A 336 13.00 10.71 -16.74
N SER A 337 13.79 11.57 -16.10
CA SER A 337 15.09 11.98 -16.62
C SER A 337 16.18 11.70 -15.59
N HIS A 338 17.38 11.39 -16.10
CA HIS A 338 18.59 11.22 -15.30
C HIS A 338 19.74 12.00 -15.92
N ALA A 339 20.35 12.88 -15.12
CA ALA A 339 21.54 13.60 -15.53
C ALA A 339 22.77 12.70 -15.32
N ALA A 340 23.60 12.57 -16.34
CA ALA A 340 24.84 11.78 -16.30
C ALA A 340 26.01 12.58 -16.90
N ALA A 341 27.17 12.48 -16.28
CA ALA A 341 28.40 12.98 -16.90
C ALA A 341 28.74 12.11 -18.11
N LEU A 342 28.66 12.66 -19.32
CA LEU A 342 28.93 11.92 -20.56
C LEU A 342 30.38 12.19 -21.04
N PRO A 343 31.03 11.18 -21.66
CA PRO A 343 30.57 9.83 -21.97
C PRO A 343 30.52 8.90 -20.74
N ALA A 344 29.48 8.06 -20.64
CA ALA A 344 29.31 7.10 -19.54
C ALA A 344 28.85 5.71 -20.05
N PRO A 345 29.26 4.61 -19.37
CA PRO A 345 28.77 3.29 -19.69
C PRO A 345 27.24 3.22 -19.52
N ILE A 346 26.53 2.70 -20.51
CA ILE A 346 25.08 2.56 -20.50
C ILE A 346 24.58 1.76 -19.29
N VAL A 347 25.35 0.74 -18.88
CA VAL A 347 25.07 -0.10 -17.70
C VAL A 347 25.06 0.74 -16.42
N ASP A 348 25.99 1.70 -16.30
CA ASP A 348 26.12 2.54 -15.12
C ASP A 348 24.98 3.57 -15.04
N ILE A 349 24.59 4.13 -16.18
CA ILE A 349 23.43 5.03 -16.29
C ILE A 349 22.14 4.29 -15.88
N LEU A 350 21.91 3.08 -16.38
CA LEU A 350 20.73 2.28 -16.05
C LEU A 350 20.62 1.98 -14.54
N VAL A 351 21.76 1.72 -13.87
CA VAL A 351 21.79 1.48 -12.42
C VAL A 351 21.64 2.77 -11.64
N ALA A 352 22.35 3.84 -12.00
CA ALA A 352 22.30 5.14 -11.33
C ALA A 352 20.89 5.76 -11.39
N ALA A 353 20.22 5.62 -12.53
CA ALA A 353 18.83 6.04 -12.74
C ALA A 353 17.81 5.11 -12.04
N ARG A 354 18.25 4.07 -11.32
CA ARG A 354 17.39 3.04 -10.73
C ARG A 354 16.47 2.35 -11.74
N PHE A 355 16.87 2.34 -12.99
CA PHE A 355 16.12 1.72 -14.09
C PHE A 355 16.26 0.20 -14.06
N VAL A 356 17.32 -0.30 -13.44
CA VAL A 356 17.58 -1.70 -13.07
C VAL A 356 18.21 -1.77 -11.68
N ALA A 357 18.07 -2.92 -11.02
CA ALA A 357 18.59 -3.09 -9.66
C ALA A 357 20.10 -3.33 -9.60
N SER A 358 20.73 -3.81 -10.68
CA SER A 358 22.15 -4.15 -10.69
C SER A 358 22.76 -4.12 -12.09
N LYS A 359 24.11 -3.96 -12.14
CA LYS A 359 24.88 -4.07 -13.38
C LYS A 359 24.72 -5.44 -14.06
N GLY A 360 24.53 -6.51 -13.27
CA GLY A 360 24.30 -7.85 -13.80
C GLY A 360 22.95 -7.95 -14.53
N GLU A 361 21.91 -7.33 -14.00
CA GLU A 361 20.61 -7.23 -14.66
C GLU A 361 20.68 -6.42 -15.93
N ALA A 362 21.32 -5.24 -15.91
CA ALA A 362 21.52 -4.41 -17.09
C ALA A 362 22.18 -5.20 -18.24
N ARG A 363 23.27 -5.91 -17.94
CA ARG A 363 23.98 -6.72 -18.96
C ARG A 363 23.11 -7.83 -19.54
N ARG A 364 22.31 -8.53 -18.72
CA ARG A 364 21.40 -9.57 -19.22
C ARG A 364 20.31 -8.99 -20.11
N LEU A 365 19.74 -7.83 -19.76
CA LEU A 365 18.74 -7.14 -20.57
C LEU A 365 19.31 -6.67 -21.92
N ILE A 366 20.54 -6.14 -21.94
CA ILE A 366 21.22 -5.74 -23.18
C ILE A 366 21.48 -6.97 -24.04
N ALA A 367 22.05 -8.04 -23.49
CA ALA A 367 22.32 -9.28 -24.22
C ALA A 367 21.05 -9.92 -24.79
N GLY A 368 19.91 -9.76 -24.10
CA GLY A 368 18.58 -10.20 -24.55
C GLY A 368 17.90 -9.25 -25.53
N GLY A 369 18.57 -8.17 -26.00
CA GLY A 369 17.99 -7.18 -26.92
C GLY A 369 16.88 -6.32 -26.32
N GLY A 370 16.78 -6.30 -24.99
CA GLY A 370 15.72 -5.59 -24.25
C GLY A 370 16.00 -4.10 -24.04
N VAL A 371 17.22 -3.61 -24.30
CA VAL A 371 17.60 -2.21 -24.12
C VAL A 371 17.74 -1.50 -25.48
N ARG A 372 17.23 -0.29 -25.57
CA ARG A 372 17.34 0.57 -26.75
C ARG A 372 17.79 1.98 -26.34
N LEU A 373 18.65 2.56 -27.17
CA LEU A 373 19.00 3.98 -27.12
C LEU A 373 18.46 4.68 -28.35
N ASN A 374 17.62 5.68 -28.18
CA ASN A 374 16.92 6.39 -29.27
C ASN A 374 16.21 5.44 -30.25
N ASP A 375 15.54 4.42 -29.69
CA ASP A 375 14.81 3.34 -30.38
C ASP A 375 15.70 2.33 -31.13
N VAL A 376 17.03 2.51 -31.11
CA VAL A 376 18.00 1.56 -31.69
C VAL A 376 18.41 0.53 -30.61
N PRO A 377 18.31 -0.77 -30.89
CA PRO A 377 18.75 -1.80 -29.94
C PRO A 377 20.23 -1.66 -29.60
N VAL A 378 20.54 -1.74 -28.31
CA VAL A 378 21.92 -1.80 -27.79
C VAL A 378 22.31 -3.26 -27.67
N ALA A 379 23.32 -3.68 -28.44
CA ALA A 379 23.77 -5.07 -28.46
C ALA A 379 24.98 -5.32 -27.53
N ASP A 380 25.79 -4.30 -27.28
CA ASP A 380 27.02 -4.41 -26.50
C ASP A 380 26.80 -3.89 -25.07
N PRO A 381 26.96 -4.72 -24.02
CA PRO A 381 26.93 -4.26 -22.62
C PRO A 381 28.02 -3.26 -22.25
N ALA A 382 29.09 -3.14 -23.06
CA ALA A 382 30.16 -2.15 -22.89
C ALA A 382 29.86 -0.81 -23.62
N ALA A 383 28.71 -0.69 -24.28
CA ALA A 383 28.34 0.52 -25.00
C ALA A 383 28.38 1.76 -24.09
N MET A 384 28.92 2.84 -24.65
CA MET A 384 28.99 4.14 -24.00
C MET A 384 27.87 5.03 -24.54
N VAL A 385 27.21 5.75 -23.67
CA VAL A 385 26.35 6.89 -24.07
C VAL A 385 27.23 8.14 -24.12
N THR A 386 27.19 8.82 -25.23
CA THR A 386 27.99 10.01 -25.50
C THR A 386 27.12 11.23 -25.75
N PRO A 387 27.65 12.46 -25.71
CA PRO A 387 26.90 13.66 -26.10
C PRO A 387 26.31 13.57 -27.52
N ALA A 388 26.96 12.83 -28.44
CA ALA A 388 26.48 12.62 -29.81
C ALA A 388 25.20 11.76 -29.88
N ASP A 389 24.90 10.99 -28.83
CA ASP A 389 23.66 10.21 -28.73
C ASP A 389 22.46 11.03 -28.25
N LEU A 390 22.68 12.28 -27.84
CA LEU A 390 21.61 13.18 -27.44
C LEU A 390 20.92 13.76 -28.70
N ARG A 391 19.61 13.74 -28.70
CA ARG A 391 18.76 14.39 -29.71
C ARG A 391 18.19 15.67 -29.06
N GLY A 392 18.82 16.81 -29.31
CA GLY A 392 18.63 18.03 -28.55
C GLY A 392 19.30 17.91 -27.16
N GLU A 393 18.55 18.08 -26.08
CA GLU A 393 19.06 18.04 -24.72
C GLU A 393 19.04 16.65 -24.07
N SER A 394 18.52 15.62 -24.76
CA SER A 394 18.36 14.28 -24.14
C SER A 394 18.44 13.14 -25.13
N GLY A 395 18.87 11.95 -24.62
CA GLY A 395 18.80 10.67 -25.30
C GLY A 395 17.75 9.77 -24.65
N LYS A 396 16.88 9.11 -25.43
CA LYS A 396 15.87 8.20 -24.88
C LYS A 396 16.43 6.79 -24.69
N LEU A 397 16.54 6.35 -23.42
CA LEU A 397 16.78 4.94 -23.07
C LEU A 397 15.46 4.22 -22.84
N SER A 398 15.34 3.00 -23.37
CA SER A 398 14.14 2.18 -23.21
C SER A 398 14.49 0.76 -22.78
N ILE A 399 13.70 0.17 -21.87
CA ILE A 399 13.72 -1.25 -21.52
C ILE A 399 12.41 -1.87 -21.93
N GLY A 400 12.45 -2.77 -22.92
CA GLY A 400 11.28 -3.34 -23.55
C GLY A 400 10.41 -2.26 -24.23
N ARG A 401 9.09 -2.45 -24.19
CA ARG A 401 8.12 -1.53 -24.85
C ARG A 401 7.48 -0.51 -23.91
N LYS A 402 7.73 -0.60 -22.61
CA LYS A 402 6.91 0.10 -21.59
C LYS A 402 7.68 1.00 -20.65
N ARG A 403 9.00 0.88 -20.59
CA ARG A 403 9.84 1.66 -19.66
C ARG A 403 10.76 2.57 -20.45
N HIS A 404 10.67 3.87 -20.21
CA HIS A 404 11.43 4.89 -20.92
C HIS A 404 12.03 5.87 -19.93
N LEU A 405 13.24 6.36 -20.24
CA LEU A 405 14.02 7.30 -19.44
C LEU A 405 14.73 8.28 -20.40
N LEU A 406 14.76 9.56 -20.06
CA LEU A 406 15.62 10.53 -20.73
C LEU A 406 16.96 10.62 -20.03
N VAL A 407 18.04 10.45 -20.75
CA VAL A 407 19.39 10.75 -20.27
C VAL A 407 19.73 12.14 -20.75
N ARG A 408 20.18 12.99 -19.83
CA ARG A 408 20.66 14.35 -20.07
C ARG A 408 22.12 14.45 -19.64
N GLU A 409 22.85 15.35 -20.27
CA GLU A 409 24.19 15.69 -19.79
C GLU A 409 24.10 16.48 -18.48
N ALA A 410 24.96 16.14 -17.49
CA ALA A 410 24.96 16.72 -16.15
C ALA A 410 25.58 18.10 -16.12
#